data_69a517884106b1d75f81f9e31bd92fbd
#
_entry.id   69a517884106b1d75f81f9e31bd92fbd
#
_cell.length_a   1.000
_cell.length_b   1.000
_cell.length_c   1.000
_cell.angle_alpha   90.00
_cell.angle_beta   90.00
_cell.angle_gamma   90.00
#
_symmetry.space_group_name_H-M   'P 1'
#
loop_
_entity.id
_entity.type
_entity.pdbx_description
1 polymer ?
#
loop_
_entity_poly.entity_id
_entity_poly.type
_entity_poly.pdbx_seq_one_letter_code
_entity_poly.pdbx_strand_id
1 'polypeptide(L)' 'MDYIKIGKIVNTHGIKGEVRLLSKFPYKDKVFVKDMNIYIDKKYKEVINSYRKHKNFDMITLVGYDNINDVLKY' A
#
# COMPACT_ATOMS: atom_id res chain seq x y z
N MET A 1 -8.82 -12.62 14.41
CA MET A 1 -7.76 -12.63 13.39
C MET A 1 -6.61 -11.74 13.82
N ASP A 2 -5.41 -12.25 13.76
CA ASP A 2 -4.24 -11.47 14.12
C ASP A 2 -3.68 -10.73 12.92
N TYR A 3 -3.27 -9.49 13.13
CA TYR A 3 -2.70 -8.65 12.07
C TYR A 3 -1.22 -8.43 12.33
N ILE A 4 -0.45 -8.45 11.27
CA ILE A 4 0.97 -8.12 11.32
C ILE A 4 1.16 -6.77 10.65
N LYS A 5 1.78 -5.84 11.37
CA LYS A 5 2.06 -4.52 10.81
C LYS A 5 3.18 -4.63 9.78
N ILE A 6 2.89 -4.24 8.53
CA ILE A 6 3.88 -4.29 7.45
C ILE A 6 4.35 -2.91 7.02
N GLY A 7 3.68 -1.85 7.46
CA GLY A 7 4.10 -0.50 7.11
C GLY A 7 3.10 0.55 7.55
N LYS A 8 3.41 1.78 7.20
CA LYS A 8 2.60 2.94 7.53
C LYS A 8 2.41 3.79 6.27
N ILE A 9 1.17 4.20 6.00
CA ILE A 9 0.88 5.13 4.92
C ILE A 9 1.35 6.51 5.37
N VAL A 10 2.24 7.12 4.59
CA VAL A 10 2.77 8.45 4.93
C VAL A 10 2.29 9.52 3.97
N ASN A 11 1.92 9.17 2.75
CA ASN A 11 1.42 10.13 1.78
C ASN A 11 0.88 9.42 0.55
N THR A 12 0.24 10.19 -0.33
CA THR A 12 -0.09 9.76 -1.68
C THR A 12 0.94 10.33 -2.65
N HIS A 13 1.09 9.74 -3.82
CA HIS A 13 2.07 10.16 -4.80
C HIS A 13 1.51 10.14 -6.21
N GLY A 14 1.54 11.28 -6.87
CA GLY A 14 1.07 11.42 -8.24
C GLY A 14 -0.45 11.34 -8.37
N ILE A 15 -0.91 11.43 -9.60
CA ILE A 15 -2.34 11.50 -9.91
C ILE A 15 -2.99 10.13 -10.11
N LYS A 16 -2.19 9.08 -10.16
CA LYS A 16 -2.70 7.71 -10.40
C LYS A 16 -3.07 6.97 -9.13
N GLY A 17 -3.10 7.65 -7.99
CA GLY A 17 -3.50 7.03 -6.74
C GLY A 17 -2.45 6.15 -6.10
N GLU A 18 -1.19 6.36 -6.42
CA GLU A 18 -0.10 5.63 -5.80
C GLU A 18 0.04 6.04 -4.33
N VAL A 19 0.18 5.05 -3.45
CA VAL A 19 0.28 5.26 -2.02
C VAL A 19 1.72 5.04 -1.58
N ARG A 20 2.26 6.02 -0.86
CA ARG A 20 3.62 5.96 -0.32
C ARG A 20 3.60 5.37 1.07
N LEU A 21 4.37 4.31 1.26
CA LEU A 21 4.47 3.61 2.54
C LEU A 21 5.87 3.72 3.11
N LEU A 22 5.94 3.79 4.43
CA LEU A 22 7.18 3.61 5.16
C LEU A 22 7.10 2.26 5.86
N SER A 23 7.99 1.34 5.49
CA SER A 23 7.96 -0.03 6.00
C SER A 23 9.35 -0.51 6.38
N LYS A 24 9.43 -1.13 7.55
CA LYS A 24 10.64 -1.82 8.01
C LYS A 24 10.45 -3.34 8.03
N PHE A 25 9.37 -3.81 7.44
CA PHE A 25 9.06 -5.24 7.44
C PHE A 25 10.15 -6.00 6.66
N PRO A 26 10.74 -7.07 7.23
CA PRO A 26 11.90 -7.72 6.60
C PRO A 26 11.55 -8.54 5.35
N TYR A 27 10.30 -8.93 5.18
CA TYR A 27 9.87 -9.76 4.05
C TYR A 27 8.99 -9.00 3.07
N LYS A 28 9.42 -7.79 2.70
CA LYS A 28 8.64 -6.93 1.80
C LYS A 28 8.37 -7.58 0.44
N ASP A 29 9.32 -8.32 -0.07
CA ASP A 29 9.19 -9.01 -1.35
C ASP A 29 8.12 -10.10 -1.34
N LYS A 30 7.67 -10.52 -0.18
CA LYS A 30 6.62 -11.52 -0.04
C LYS A 30 5.24 -10.94 0.23
N VAL A 31 5.17 -9.71 0.72
CA VAL A 31 3.89 -9.08 1.07
C VAL A 31 3.51 -7.94 0.11
N PHE A 32 4.47 -7.22 -0.43
CA PHE A 32 4.21 -6.14 -1.40
C PHE A 32 4.25 -6.71 -2.81
N VAL A 33 3.30 -7.56 -3.12
CA VAL A 33 3.20 -8.20 -4.43
C VAL A 33 1.79 -8.03 -4.98
N LYS A 34 1.66 -8.09 -6.31
CA LYS A 34 0.37 -7.98 -6.97
C LYS A 34 -0.59 -9.04 -6.43
N ASP A 35 -1.84 -8.66 -6.27
CA ASP A 35 -2.95 -9.49 -5.80
C ASP A 35 -2.89 -9.85 -4.31
N MET A 36 -1.92 -9.32 -3.57
CA MET A 36 -1.87 -9.52 -2.13
C MET A 36 -2.97 -8.75 -1.43
N ASN A 37 -3.68 -9.40 -0.52
CA ASN A 37 -4.66 -8.74 0.34
C ASN A 37 -3.96 -8.05 1.50
N ILE A 38 -4.29 -6.80 1.73
CA ILE A 38 -3.80 -6.05 2.89
C ILE A 38 -4.99 -5.42 3.62
N TYR A 39 -4.76 -5.03 4.87
CA TYR A 39 -5.79 -4.38 5.68
C TYR A 39 -5.26 -3.03 6.15
N ILE A 40 -6.02 -1.98 5.87
CA ILE A 40 -5.71 -0.63 6.32
C ILE A 40 -6.51 -0.37 7.59
N ASP A 41 -5.81 0.03 8.66
CA ASP A 41 -6.40 0.26 9.99
C ASP A 41 -7.16 -0.95 10.53
N LYS A 42 -6.77 -2.16 10.12
CA LYS A 42 -7.41 -3.42 10.54
C LYS A 42 -8.89 -3.52 10.14
N LYS A 43 -9.36 -2.63 9.26
CA LYS A 43 -10.76 -2.55 8.87
C LYS A 43 -10.98 -2.71 7.38
N TYR A 44 -10.14 -2.06 6.59
CA TYR A 44 -10.37 -1.92 5.14
C TYR A 44 -9.51 -2.91 4.39
N LYS A 45 -10.16 -3.93 3.84
CA LYS A 45 -9.47 -4.91 3.00
C LYS A 45 -9.25 -4.32 1.62
N GLU A 46 -7.99 -4.29 1.19
CA GLU A 46 -7.63 -3.83 -0.14
C GLU A 46 -6.69 -4.83 -0.79
N VAL A 47 -6.58 -4.74 -2.10
CA VAL A 47 -5.73 -5.64 -2.87
C VAL A 47 -4.67 -4.82 -3.59
N ILE A 48 -3.42 -5.24 -3.47
CA ILE A 48 -2.30 -4.59 -4.15
C ILE A 48 -2.38 -4.86 -5.64
N ASN A 49 -2.38 -3.78 -6.44
CA ASN A 49 -2.35 -3.86 -7.89
C ASN A 49 -0.93 -3.82 -8.44
N SER A 50 -0.08 -2.98 -7.86
CA SER A 50 1.32 -2.88 -8.27
C SER A 50 2.18 -2.42 -7.11
N TYR A 51 3.49 -2.68 -7.22
CA TYR A 51 4.46 -2.29 -6.22
C TYR A 51 5.75 -1.86 -6.89
N ARG A 52 6.37 -0.80 -6.36
CA ARG A 52 7.73 -0.42 -6.70
C ARG A 52 8.40 0.23 -5.52
N LYS A 53 9.73 0.15 -5.48
CA LYS A 53 10.50 0.87 -4.47
C LYS A 53 10.96 2.21 -5.04
N HIS A 54 10.81 3.27 -4.25
CA HIS A 54 11.23 4.62 -4.65
C HIS A 54 11.95 5.28 -3.48
N LYS A 55 13.27 5.45 -3.58
CA LYS A 55 14.10 5.96 -2.49
C LYS A 55 13.93 5.07 -1.24
N ASN A 56 13.51 5.66 -0.12
CA ASN A 56 13.30 4.93 1.13
C ASN A 56 11.87 4.46 1.33
N PHE A 57 11.03 4.64 0.32
CA PHE A 57 9.61 4.34 0.42
C PHE A 57 9.22 3.16 -0.45
N ASP A 58 8.20 2.47 -0.01
CA ASP A 58 7.53 1.42 -0.77
C ASP A 58 6.25 2.02 -1.34
N MET A 59 6.09 1.92 -2.66
CA MET A 59 4.97 2.54 -3.38
C MET A 59 4.06 1.44 -3.89
N ILE A 60 2.78 1.54 -3.58
CA ILE A 60 1.78 0.58 -4.07
C ILE A 60 0.62 1.30 -4.70
N THR A 61 -0.03 0.63 -5.65
CA THR A 61 -1.37 1.01 -6.10
C THR A 61 -2.33 -0.08 -5.68
N LEU A 62 -3.59 0.32 -5.47
CA LEU A 62 -4.62 -0.59 -5.02
C LEU A 62 -5.60 -0.88 -6.15
N VAL A 63 -6.08 -2.12 -6.22
CA VAL A 63 -7.10 -2.50 -7.21
C VAL A 63 -8.35 -1.66 -6.98
N GLY A 64 -8.86 -1.04 -8.05
CA GLY A 64 -10.05 -0.18 -7.99
C GLY A 64 -9.77 1.27 -7.67
N TYR A 65 -8.53 1.64 -7.41
CA TYR A 65 -8.16 3.02 -7.10
C TYR A 65 -7.21 3.54 -8.18
N ASP A 66 -7.76 4.22 -9.17
CA ASP A 66 -7.02 4.63 -10.37
C ASP A 66 -6.48 6.05 -10.31
N ASN A 67 -6.89 6.83 -9.31
CA ASN A 67 -6.38 8.19 -9.17
C ASN A 67 -6.28 8.57 -7.69
N ILE A 68 -5.59 9.69 -7.45
CA ILE A 68 -5.27 10.14 -6.10
C ILE A 68 -6.51 10.38 -5.24
N ASN A 69 -7.60 10.82 -5.84
CA ASN A 69 -8.84 11.13 -5.09
C ASN A 69 -9.41 9.86 -4.45
N ASP A 70 -9.21 8.71 -5.06
CA ASP A 70 -9.74 7.44 -4.54
C ASP A 70 -9.01 7.01 -3.27
N VAL A 71 -7.75 7.41 -3.09
CA VAL A 71 -6.95 6.96 -1.94
C VAL A 71 -6.82 8.02 -0.86
N LEU A 72 -7.30 9.23 -1.06
CA LEU A 72 -7.17 10.30 -0.08
C LEU A 72 -7.92 10.01 1.23
N LYS A 73 -8.83 9.07 1.22
CA LYS A 73 -9.55 8.67 2.44
C LYS A 73 -8.67 7.90 3.44
N TYR A 74 -7.49 7.48 3.04
CA TYR A 74 -6.59 6.69 3.90
C TYR A 74 -5.46 7.49 4.52
#